data_ffe64ebc45a2da3af55b4078a85c41a3
#
_entry.id   ffe64ebc45a2da3af55b4078a85c41a3
#
_cell.length_a   1.000
_cell.length_b   1.000
_cell.length_c   1.000
_cell.angle_alpha   90.00
_cell.angle_beta   90.00
_cell.angle_gamma   90.00
#
_symmetry.space_group_name_H-M   'P 1'
#
loop_
_entity.id
_entity.type
_entity.pdbx_description
1 polymer ?
#
loop_
_entity_poly.entity_id
_entity_poly.type
_entity_poly.pdbx_seq_one_letter_code
_entity_poly.pdbx_strand_id
1 'polypeptide(L)'
;FSAGDVVTIDGSKGEVLDGAVPMIEPELTGDFQTLMGWADGVRRLKVRANAETPLDARTARGFGAEGIGLCRTEHMFFDDTRIAAVREMILADDEAGRRTALAKIAPFQKSDFVELFEIMAGLPVTVRLLDPPLHEFIPHTDEDIDALAASSGIDADKLKRRARELHETNPMLGHRGCRLGVAYPEIYEMQVRCLLYT
;
A
#
# COMPACT_ATOMS: atom_id res chain seq x y z
N PHE A 1 30.66 -18.01 10.19
CA PHE A 1 29.65 -17.17 10.86
C PHE A 1 28.79 -18.07 11.73
N SER A 2 28.32 -17.54 12.85
CA SER A 2 27.43 -18.21 13.79
C SER A 2 26.05 -17.54 13.81
N ALA A 3 25.06 -18.23 14.34
CA ALA A 3 23.74 -17.64 14.54
C ALA A 3 23.83 -16.42 15.48
N GLY A 4 23.39 -15.27 15.02
CA GLY A 4 23.46 -13.99 15.74
C GLY A 4 24.60 -13.06 15.31
N ASP A 5 25.51 -13.53 14.45
CA ASP A 5 26.55 -12.66 13.86
C ASP A 5 25.91 -11.64 12.90
N VAL A 6 26.36 -10.40 12.98
CA VAL A 6 26.00 -9.35 12.02
C VAL A 6 26.88 -9.49 10.78
N VAL A 7 26.28 -9.57 9.61
CA VAL A 7 26.99 -9.64 8.32
C VAL A 7 26.46 -8.64 7.32
N THR A 8 27.31 -8.15 6.45
CA THR A 8 26.91 -7.34 5.29
C THR A 8 27.04 -8.17 4.01
N ILE A 9 26.02 -8.13 3.16
CA ILE A 9 25.98 -8.86 1.90
C ILE A 9 26.19 -7.87 0.74
N ASP A 10 27.25 -8.08 -0.05
CA ASP A 10 27.43 -7.43 -1.34
C ASP A 10 26.92 -8.36 -2.45
N GLY A 11 25.67 -8.17 -2.86
CA GLY A 11 25.03 -8.96 -3.90
C GLY A 11 25.63 -8.76 -5.29
N SER A 12 26.30 -7.64 -5.54
CA SER A 12 26.93 -7.34 -6.83
C SER A 12 28.21 -8.14 -7.03
N LYS A 13 28.96 -8.35 -5.94
CA LYS A 13 30.19 -9.13 -5.96
C LYS A 13 30.01 -10.58 -5.50
N GLY A 14 28.87 -10.90 -4.86
CA GLY A 14 28.62 -12.18 -4.24
C GLY A 14 29.47 -12.40 -2.96
N GLU A 15 29.79 -11.34 -2.25
CA GLU A 15 30.61 -11.37 -1.04
C GLU A 15 29.77 -11.22 0.21
N VAL A 16 30.22 -11.86 1.29
CA VAL A 16 29.68 -11.68 2.65
C VAL A 16 30.79 -11.12 3.52
N LEU A 17 30.57 -9.92 4.06
CA LEU A 17 31.53 -9.21 4.90
C LEU A 17 31.15 -9.38 6.37
N ASP A 18 32.13 -9.50 7.23
CA ASP A 18 31.94 -9.57 8.68
C ASP A 18 31.56 -8.20 9.23
N GLY A 19 30.53 -8.18 10.06
CA GLY A 19 30.03 -6.96 10.69
C GLY A 19 29.16 -6.06 9.80
N ALA A 20 28.73 -4.97 10.38
CA ALA A 20 28.03 -3.89 9.67
C ALA A 20 29.05 -2.94 9.03
N VAL A 21 29.13 -2.91 7.71
CA VAL A 21 29.97 -1.93 7.01
C VAL A 21 29.21 -0.62 6.80
N PRO A 22 29.91 0.54 6.76
CA PRO A 22 29.27 1.81 6.45
C PRO A 22 28.62 1.75 5.07
N MET A 23 27.33 2.05 4.99
CA MET A 23 26.61 2.13 3.73
C MET A 23 26.73 3.55 3.16
N ILE A 24 26.91 3.65 1.86
CA ILE A 24 26.87 4.92 1.14
C ILE A 24 25.51 5.02 0.47
N GLU A 25 24.76 6.07 0.77
CA GLU A 25 23.54 6.34 0.02
C GLU A 25 23.90 6.75 -1.41
N PRO A 26 23.22 6.18 -2.42
CA PRO A 26 23.47 6.54 -3.81
C PRO A 26 23.04 7.98 -4.06
N GLU A 27 23.99 8.86 -4.32
CA GLU A 27 23.73 10.23 -4.74
C GLU A 27 23.86 10.37 -6.25
N LEU A 28 22.94 11.12 -6.85
CA LEU A 28 22.98 11.45 -8.28
C LEU A 28 23.99 12.59 -8.52
N THR A 29 25.28 12.31 -8.37
CA THR A 29 26.35 13.32 -8.44
C THR A 29 27.33 13.06 -9.57
N GLY A 30 28.15 14.08 -9.91
CA GLY A 30 29.26 13.97 -10.83
C GLY A 30 28.84 13.62 -12.27
N ASP A 31 29.54 12.63 -12.85
CA ASP A 31 29.32 12.22 -14.24
C ASP A 31 27.94 11.69 -14.50
N PHE A 32 27.32 11.01 -13.50
CA PHE A 32 25.96 10.51 -13.62
C PHE A 32 24.95 11.66 -13.76
N GLN A 33 25.10 12.71 -12.96
CA GLN A 33 24.23 13.90 -13.06
C GLN A 33 24.40 14.60 -14.42
N THR A 34 25.63 14.67 -14.92
CA THR A 34 25.92 15.22 -16.24
C THR A 34 25.23 14.43 -17.35
N LEU A 35 25.35 13.09 -17.31
CA LEU A 35 24.71 12.19 -18.27
C LEU A 35 23.19 12.33 -18.23
N MET A 36 22.60 12.37 -17.04
CA MET A 36 21.17 12.56 -16.87
C MET A 36 20.70 13.92 -17.41
N GLY A 37 21.50 14.98 -17.20
CA GLY A 37 21.21 16.29 -17.76
C GLY A 37 21.19 16.30 -19.30
N TRP A 38 22.07 15.55 -19.94
CA TRP A 38 22.05 15.39 -21.41
C TRP A 38 20.80 14.60 -21.86
N ALA A 39 20.47 13.52 -21.15
CA ALA A 39 19.28 12.74 -21.45
C ALA A 39 18.00 13.57 -21.29
N ASP A 40 17.90 14.37 -20.23
CA ASP A 40 16.77 15.26 -19.97
C ASP A 40 16.60 16.33 -21.07
N GLY A 41 17.70 16.78 -21.68
CA GLY A 41 17.68 17.75 -22.79
C GLY A 41 17.10 17.20 -24.09
N VAL A 42 17.08 15.88 -24.28
CA VAL A 42 16.61 15.25 -25.54
C VAL A 42 15.36 14.39 -25.37
N ARG A 43 15.06 13.91 -24.16
CA ARG A 43 13.88 13.09 -23.91
C ARG A 43 12.59 13.90 -24.07
N ARG A 44 11.55 13.23 -24.57
CA ARG A 44 10.19 13.81 -24.70
C ARG A 44 9.23 13.29 -23.66
N LEU A 45 9.49 12.10 -23.12
CA LEU A 45 8.65 11.48 -22.10
C LEU A 45 9.17 11.85 -20.71
N LYS A 46 8.23 11.97 -19.79
CA LYS A 46 8.50 12.16 -18.37
C LYS A 46 8.52 10.83 -17.64
N VAL A 47 9.31 10.76 -16.56
CA VAL A 47 9.41 9.56 -15.72
C VAL A 47 8.50 9.70 -14.51
N ARG A 48 7.61 8.73 -14.31
CA ARG A 48 6.76 8.64 -13.13
C ARG A 48 7.10 7.37 -12.36
N ALA A 49 7.21 7.49 -11.04
CA ALA A 49 7.47 6.36 -10.15
C ALA A 49 6.18 5.72 -9.66
N ASN A 50 6.26 4.49 -9.16
CA ASN A 50 5.26 3.92 -8.29
C ASN A 50 5.64 4.31 -6.84
N ALA A 51 4.71 4.87 -6.10
CA ALA A 51 4.88 5.21 -4.70
C ALA A 51 3.53 5.19 -3.99
N GLU A 52 3.48 4.51 -2.87
CA GLU A 52 2.27 4.28 -2.10
C GLU A 52 2.29 4.99 -0.74
N THR A 53 3.48 5.22 -0.21
CA THR A 53 3.67 5.88 1.08
C THR A 53 4.31 7.26 0.92
N PRO A 54 4.19 8.15 1.92
CA PRO A 54 4.91 9.42 1.93
C PRO A 54 6.43 9.26 1.81
N LEU A 55 6.99 8.22 2.41
CA LEU A 55 8.43 7.92 2.31
C LEU A 55 8.82 7.58 0.88
N ASP A 56 8.06 6.70 0.21
CA ASP A 56 8.30 6.33 -1.18
C ASP A 56 8.22 7.55 -2.10
N ALA A 57 7.22 8.41 -1.88
CA ALA A 57 7.03 9.63 -2.65
C ALA A 57 8.20 10.61 -2.49
N ARG A 58 8.69 10.81 -1.24
CA ARG A 58 9.88 11.64 -0.99
C ARG A 58 11.11 11.07 -1.67
N THR A 59 11.31 9.76 -1.57
CA THR A 59 12.42 9.05 -2.22
C THR A 59 12.34 9.18 -3.73
N ALA A 60 11.18 8.90 -4.33
CA ALA A 60 10.96 9.03 -5.77
C ALA A 60 11.23 10.47 -6.26
N ARG A 61 10.72 11.48 -5.53
CA ARG A 61 10.97 12.89 -5.86
C ARG A 61 12.44 13.26 -5.73
N GLY A 62 13.14 12.75 -4.70
CA GLY A 62 14.59 12.95 -4.51
C GLY A 62 15.42 12.37 -5.65
N PHE A 63 14.99 11.25 -6.24
CA PHE A 63 15.60 10.66 -7.44
C PHE A 63 15.14 11.31 -8.76
N GLY A 64 14.37 12.40 -8.71
CA GLY A 64 13.99 13.17 -9.89
C GLY A 64 12.73 12.65 -10.61
N ALA A 65 11.88 11.86 -9.95
CA ALA A 65 10.59 11.47 -10.53
C ALA A 65 9.71 12.70 -10.78
N GLU A 66 9.08 12.76 -11.94
CA GLU A 66 8.25 13.87 -12.41
C GLU A 66 6.74 13.59 -12.21
N GLY A 67 6.43 12.71 -11.27
CA GLY A 67 5.08 12.36 -10.86
C GLY A 67 5.01 10.94 -10.31
N ILE A 68 3.83 10.60 -9.79
CA ILE A 68 3.48 9.23 -9.40
C ILE A 68 2.61 8.64 -10.49
N GLY A 69 3.09 7.54 -11.10
CA GLY A 69 2.39 6.82 -12.15
C GLY A 69 1.35 5.84 -11.62
N LEU A 70 1.56 5.35 -10.40
CA LEU A 70 0.61 4.52 -9.67
C LEU A 70 0.83 4.65 -8.17
N CYS A 71 -0.21 5.05 -7.47
CA CYS A 71 -0.34 4.93 -6.02
C CYS A 71 -1.46 3.93 -5.73
N ARG A 72 -1.11 2.80 -5.12
CA ARG A 72 -2.05 1.72 -4.74
C ARG A 72 -2.55 1.99 -3.34
N THR A 73 -3.82 2.37 -3.22
CA THR A 73 -4.39 2.75 -1.91
C THR A 73 -4.49 1.58 -0.93
N GLU A 74 -4.50 0.34 -1.40
CA GLU A 74 -4.48 -0.84 -0.55
C GLU A 74 -3.25 -0.92 0.38
N HIS A 75 -2.09 -0.42 -0.07
CA HIS A 75 -0.88 -0.40 0.76
C HIS A 75 -1.00 0.51 1.98
N MET A 76 -1.88 1.51 1.92
CA MET A 76 -2.19 2.38 3.05
C MET A 76 -2.99 1.66 4.15
N PHE A 77 -3.57 0.48 3.85
CA PHE A 77 -4.43 -0.28 4.77
C PHE A 77 -3.73 -1.43 5.48
N PHE A 78 -2.52 -1.82 5.05
CA PHE A 78 -1.79 -2.95 5.65
C PHE A 78 -1.02 -2.59 6.94
N ASP A 79 -1.09 -1.35 7.39
CA ASP A 79 -0.58 -0.96 8.70
C ASP A 79 -1.37 -1.65 9.82
N ASP A 80 -0.68 -2.18 10.82
CA ASP A 80 -1.28 -2.96 11.93
C ASP A 80 -2.39 -2.19 12.66
N THR A 81 -2.28 -0.87 12.73
CA THR A 81 -3.27 -0.02 13.39
C THR A 81 -4.54 0.18 12.55
N ARG A 82 -4.46 -0.02 11.23
CA ARG A 82 -5.52 0.24 10.25
C ARG A 82 -6.22 -1.03 9.78
N ILE A 83 -5.46 -2.12 9.66
CA ILE A 83 -5.96 -3.39 9.13
C ILE A 83 -7.17 -3.93 9.91
N ALA A 84 -7.23 -3.65 11.22
CA ALA A 84 -8.35 -4.05 12.06
C ALA A 84 -9.68 -3.42 11.59
N ALA A 85 -9.67 -2.11 11.25
CA ALA A 85 -10.86 -1.42 10.75
C ALA A 85 -11.25 -1.88 9.33
N VAL A 86 -10.27 -2.25 8.50
CA VAL A 86 -10.53 -2.83 7.17
C VAL A 86 -11.20 -4.20 7.31
N ARG A 87 -10.70 -5.04 8.22
CA ARG A 87 -11.31 -6.35 8.52
C ARG A 87 -12.72 -6.20 9.08
N GLU A 88 -12.94 -5.24 9.98
CA GLU A 88 -14.28 -4.90 10.50
C GLU A 88 -15.24 -4.52 9.35
N MET A 89 -14.79 -3.71 8.40
CA MET A 89 -15.57 -3.35 7.20
C MET A 89 -15.92 -4.58 6.36
N ILE A 90 -14.97 -5.49 6.12
CA ILE A 90 -15.18 -6.71 5.33
C ILE A 90 -16.16 -7.68 6.00
N LEU A 91 -16.14 -7.71 7.35
CA LEU A 91 -16.94 -8.61 8.17
C LEU A 91 -18.33 -8.05 8.53
N ALA A 92 -18.59 -6.79 8.19
CA ALA A 92 -19.88 -6.17 8.43
C ALA A 92 -20.98 -6.86 7.61
N ASP A 93 -22.11 -7.13 8.26
CA ASP A 93 -23.25 -7.82 7.64
C ASP A 93 -24.04 -6.89 6.72
N ASP A 94 -24.04 -5.59 6.99
CA ASP A 94 -24.83 -4.59 6.30
C ASP A 94 -24.03 -3.31 5.95
N GLU A 95 -24.65 -2.43 5.19
CA GLU A 95 -24.05 -1.16 4.79
C GLU A 95 -23.77 -0.24 6.00
N ALA A 96 -24.64 -0.25 7.02
CA ALA A 96 -24.47 0.61 8.19
C ALA A 96 -23.22 0.22 8.99
N GLY A 97 -22.99 -1.07 9.17
CA GLY A 97 -21.79 -1.61 9.79
C GLY A 97 -20.53 -1.27 8.97
N ARG A 98 -20.59 -1.43 7.63
CA ARG A 98 -19.47 -1.04 6.76
C ARG A 98 -19.17 0.45 6.83
N ARG A 99 -20.18 1.31 6.79
CA ARG A 99 -20.00 2.78 6.94
C ARG A 99 -19.40 3.15 8.28
N THR A 100 -19.74 2.44 9.36
CA THR A 100 -19.15 2.64 10.69
C THR A 100 -17.66 2.32 10.69
N ALA A 101 -17.25 1.22 10.08
CA ALA A 101 -15.85 0.85 9.94
C ALA A 101 -15.09 1.81 9.02
N LEU A 102 -15.68 2.20 7.89
CA LEU A 102 -15.11 3.18 6.94
C LEU A 102 -14.89 4.54 7.59
N ALA A 103 -15.75 4.96 8.51
CA ALA A 103 -15.57 6.21 9.25
C ALA A 103 -14.30 6.20 10.12
N LYS A 104 -13.82 5.02 10.55
CA LYS A 104 -12.56 4.86 11.27
C LYS A 104 -11.35 4.95 10.33
N ILE A 105 -11.50 4.50 9.08
CA ILE A 105 -10.46 4.48 8.04
C ILE A 105 -10.28 5.86 7.41
N ALA A 106 -11.35 6.60 7.18
CA ALA A 106 -11.36 7.84 6.43
C ALA A 106 -10.35 8.90 6.91
N PRO A 107 -10.17 9.16 8.22
CA PRO A 107 -9.19 10.13 8.70
C PRO A 107 -7.75 9.79 8.31
N PHE A 108 -7.38 8.51 8.38
CA PHE A 108 -6.05 8.02 8.00
C PHE A 108 -5.83 8.16 6.49
N GLN A 109 -6.79 7.69 5.70
CA GLN A 109 -6.72 7.80 4.24
C GLN A 109 -6.62 9.25 3.78
N LYS A 110 -7.37 10.15 4.39
CA LYS A 110 -7.29 11.58 4.10
C LYS A 110 -5.91 12.14 4.43
N SER A 111 -5.37 11.81 5.60
CA SER A 111 -4.03 12.26 6.01
C SER A 111 -2.94 11.78 5.05
N ASP A 112 -3.03 10.52 4.60
CA ASP A 112 -2.07 9.96 3.65
C ASP A 112 -2.12 10.70 2.30
N PHE A 113 -3.31 11.03 1.79
CA PHE A 113 -3.44 11.79 0.56
C PHE A 113 -2.95 13.23 0.70
N VAL A 114 -3.25 13.90 1.82
CA VAL A 114 -2.73 15.26 2.09
C VAL A 114 -1.20 15.23 2.02
N GLU A 115 -0.55 14.33 2.76
CA GLU A 115 0.90 14.25 2.80
C GLU A 115 1.50 13.87 1.44
N LEU A 116 0.88 12.93 0.73
CA LEU A 116 1.31 12.54 -0.60
C LEU A 116 1.25 13.71 -1.59
N PHE A 117 0.15 14.48 -1.58
CA PHE A 117 -0.04 15.61 -2.49
C PHE A 117 0.84 16.81 -2.12
N GLU A 118 1.11 17.05 -0.84
CA GLU A 118 2.09 18.06 -0.40
C GLU A 118 3.49 17.72 -0.89
N ILE A 119 3.93 16.43 -0.72
CA ILE A 119 5.23 15.98 -1.22
C ILE A 119 5.31 16.14 -2.74
N MET A 120 4.24 15.82 -3.46
CA MET A 120 4.20 15.85 -4.93
C MET A 120 3.67 17.16 -5.50
N ALA A 121 3.61 18.24 -4.70
CA ALA A 121 3.07 19.52 -5.14
C ALA A 121 3.64 19.97 -6.50
N GLY A 122 2.75 20.29 -7.45
CA GLY A 122 3.06 20.68 -8.83
C GLY A 122 3.33 19.50 -9.78
N LEU A 123 3.32 18.25 -9.31
CA LEU A 123 3.53 17.06 -10.11
C LEU A 123 2.27 16.17 -10.13
N PRO A 124 2.01 15.44 -11.23
CA PRO A 124 0.84 14.60 -11.34
C PRO A 124 0.96 13.33 -10.47
N VAL A 125 -0.15 12.96 -9.84
CA VAL A 125 -0.30 11.72 -9.07
C VAL A 125 -1.47 10.93 -9.60
N THR A 126 -1.23 9.68 -10.03
CA THR A 126 -2.29 8.75 -10.42
C THR A 126 -2.61 7.84 -9.26
N VAL A 127 -3.80 7.97 -8.71
CA VAL A 127 -4.28 7.15 -7.59
C VAL A 127 -5.15 6.01 -8.12
N ARG A 128 -4.85 4.78 -7.71
CA ARG A 128 -5.73 3.64 -7.89
C ARG A 128 -6.57 3.46 -6.63
N LEU A 129 -7.89 3.55 -6.77
CA LEU A 129 -8.80 3.20 -5.69
C LEU A 129 -8.66 1.72 -5.34
N LEU A 130 -9.22 1.31 -4.21
CA LEU A 130 -9.11 -0.06 -3.70
C LEU A 130 -9.42 -1.09 -4.80
N ASP A 131 -8.44 -1.93 -5.12
CA ASP A 131 -8.55 -2.90 -6.20
C ASP A 131 -8.42 -4.37 -5.75
N PRO A 132 -7.57 -4.75 -4.79
CA PRO A 132 -7.42 -6.15 -4.44
C PRO A 132 -8.72 -6.76 -3.93
N PRO A 133 -8.93 -8.08 -4.14
CA PRO A 133 -10.08 -8.77 -3.60
C PRO A 133 -10.09 -8.72 -2.06
N LEU A 134 -11.27 -8.65 -1.47
CA LEU A 134 -11.41 -8.46 -0.03
C LEU A 134 -10.80 -9.61 0.79
N HIS A 135 -10.69 -10.80 0.22
CA HIS A 135 -10.10 -11.95 0.92
C HIS A 135 -8.60 -11.77 1.23
N GLU A 136 -7.88 -10.92 0.50
CA GLU A 136 -6.46 -10.65 0.77
C GLU A 136 -6.22 -9.95 2.12
N PHE A 137 -7.24 -9.31 2.68
CA PHE A 137 -7.16 -8.65 3.99
C PHE A 137 -7.52 -9.59 5.16
N ILE A 138 -8.00 -10.79 4.87
CA ILE A 138 -8.43 -11.78 5.87
C ILE A 138 -7.36 -12.88 5.94
N PRO A 139 -6.99 -13.36 7.14
CA PRO A 139 -6.08 -14.47 7.27
C PRO A 139 -6.58 -15.73 6.55
N HIS A 140 -5.64 -16.54 6.05
CA HIS A 140 -5.95 -17.71 5.24
C HIS A 140 -5.89 -19.03 6.02
N THR A 141 -5.20 -19.07 7.16
CA THR A 141 -5.11 -20.25 8.00
C THR A 141 -6.14 -20.24 9.13
N ASP A 142 -6.61 -21.39 9.54
CA ASP A 142 -7.58 -21.48 10.64
C ASP A 142 -6.97 -20.95 11.95
N GLU A 143 -5.67 -21.16 12.18
CA GLU A 143 -4.94 -20.66 13.35
C GLU A 143 -4.92 -19.13 13.40
N ASP A 144 -4.61 -18.48 12.27
CA ASP A 144 -4.59 -17.03 12.19
C ASP A 144 -5.98 -16.41 12.29
N ILE A 145 -7.01 -17.11 11.77
CA ILE A 145 -8.42 -16.71 11.92
C ILE A 145 -8.84 -16.79 13.38
N ASP A 146 -8.48 -17.87 14.08
CA ASP A 146 -8.78 -18.03 15.50
C ASP A 146 -8.05 -17.01 16.37
N ALA A 147 -6.79 -16.68 16.03
CA ALA A 147 -6.03 -15.60 16.67
C ALA A 147 -6.68 -14.23 16.45
N LEU A 148 -7.14 -13.96 15.21
CA LEU A 148 -7.87 -12.73 14.88
C LEU A 148 -9.20 -12.65 15.63
N ALA A 149 -9.95 -13.75 15.73
CA ALA A 149 -11.20 -13.84 16.49
C ALA A 149 -10.96 -13.47 17.97
N ALA A 150 -9.93 -14.07 18.57
CA ALA A 150 -9.58 -13.81 19.97
C ALA A 150 -9.19 -12.34 20.23
N SER A 151 -8.47 -11.71 19.31
CA SER A 151 -8.00 -10.33 19.45
C SER A 151 -9.07 -9.28 19.14
N SER A 152 -9.99 -9.57 18.21
CA SER A 152 -11.03 -8.65 17.76
C SER A 152 -12.36 -8.80 18.48
N GLY A 153 -12.56 -9.91 19.22
CA GLY A 153 -13.84 -10.24 19.85
C GLY A 153 -14.93 -10.67 18.85
N ILE A 154 -14.54 -10.96 17.60
CA ILE A 154 -15.46 -11.42 16.55
C ILE A 154 -15.57 -12.95 16.64
N ASP A 155 -16.76 -13.46 16.39
CA ASP A 155 -17.03 -14.90 16.36
C ASP A 155 -16.18 -15.61 15.30
N ALA A 156 -15.42 -16.65 15.70
CA ALA A 156 -14.51 -17.37 14.81
C ALA A 156 -15.25 -18.10 13.68
N ASP A 157 -16.44 -18.64 13.93
CA ASP A 157 -17.24 -19.33 12.91
C ASP A 157 -17.76 -18.33 11.86
N LYS A 158 -18.11 -17.12 12.28
CA LYS A 158 -18.47 -16.02 11.38
C LYS A 158 -17.28 -15.65 10.49
N LEU A 159 -16.09 -15.51 11.06
CA LEU A 159 -14.86 -15.22 10.32
C LEU A 159 -14.53 -16.32 9.30
N LYS A 160 -14.55 -17.59 9.71
CA LYS A 160 -14.30 -18.75 8.85
C LYS A 160 -15.32 -18.86 7.71
N ARG A 161 -16.59 -18.59 8.01
CA ARG A 161 -17.65 -18.56 7.00
C ARG A 161 -17.40 -17.45 5.98
N ARG A 162 -17.08 -16.24 6.44
CA ARG A 162 -16.84 -15.08 5.56
C ARG A 162 -15.59 -15.27 4.71
N ALA A 163 -14.52 -15.82 5.29
CA ALA A 163 -13.31 -16.15 4.55
C ALA A 163 -13.60 -17.14 3.41
N ARG A 164 -14.41 -18.16 3.67
CA ARG A 164 -14.82 -19.14 2.64
C ARG A 164 -15.71 -18.52 1.56
N GLU A 165 -16.65 -17.64 1.91
CA GLU A 165 -17.54 -16.94 0.97
C GLU A 165 -16.76 -16.01 0.02
N LEU A 166 -15.68 -15.40 0.51
CA LEU A 166 -14.85 -14.48 -0.25
C LEU A 166 -13.72 -15.17 -1.01
N HIS A 167 -13.45 -16.45 -0.68
CA HIS A 167 -12.36 -17.21 -1.30
C HIS A 167 -12.63 -17.41 -2.79
N GLU A 168 -11.61 -17.08 -3.60
CA GLU A 168 -11.64 -17.29 -5.05
C GLU A 168 -10.39 -18.03 -5.50
N THR A 169 -10.59 -18.99 -6.40
CA THR A 169 -9.48 -19.75 -7.00
C THR A 169 -8.63 -18.87 -7.91
N ASN A 170 -9.26 -17.89 -8.57
CA ASN A 170 -8.58 -16.89 -9.40
C ASN A 170 -8.87 -15.48 -8.85
N PRO A 171 -7.88 -14.80 -8.24
CA PRO A 171 -8.06 -13.47 -7.67
C PRO A 171 -8.59 -12.43 -8.68
N MET A 172 -8.30 -12.61 -9.97
CA MET A 172 -8.77 -11.70 -11.02
C MET A 172 -10.28 -11.77 -11.23
N LEU A 173 -10.93 -12.86 -10.85
CA LEU A 173 -12.38 -13.06 -10.92
C LEU A 173 -13.10 -12.77 -9.60
N GLY A 174 -12.35 -12.50 -8.54
CA GLY A 174 -12.87 -12.22 -7.21
C GLY A 174 -13.68 -10.92 -7.11
N HIS A 175 -14.19 -10.66 -5.93
CA HIS A 175 -14.98 -9.47 -5.59
C HIS A 175 -14.06 -8.25 -5.44
N ARG A 176 -13.68 -7.67 -6.56
CA ARG A 176 -12.72 -6.57 -6.69
C ARG A 176 -13.12 -5.57 -7.78
N GLY A 177 -12.47 -4.40 -7.79
CA GLY A 177 -12.61 -3.38 -8.82
C GLY A 177 -14.07 -2.96 -9.02
N CYS A 178 -14.54 -2.94 -10.27
CA CYS A 178 -15.89 -2.51 -10.57
C CYS A 178 -16.99 -3.40 -9.94
N ARG A 179 -16.76 -4.71 -9.79
CA ARG A 179 -17.69 -5.62 -9.11
C ARG A 179 -17.85 -5.24 -7.64
N LEU A 180 -16.76 -4.94 -6.97
CA LEU A 180 -16.76 -4.45 -5.58
C LEU A 180 -17.48 -3.10 -5.49
N GLY A 181 -17.23 -2.19 -6.44
CA GLY A 181 -17.85 -0.87 -6.48
C GLY A 181 -19.36 -0.90 -6.71
N VAL A 182 -19.87 -1.92 -7.39
CA VAL A 182 -21.31 -2.14 -7.56
C VAL A 182 -21.94 -2.70 -6.28
N ALA A 183 -21.24 -3.64 -5.62
CA ALA A 183 -21.79 -4.32 -4.44
C ALA A 183 -21.63 -3.50 -3.15
N TYR A 184 -20.53 -2.77 -3.01
CA TYR A 184 -20.19 -1.96 -1.82
C TYR A 184 -19.72 -0.55 -2.22
N PRO A 185 -20.59 0.28 -2.82
CA PRO A 185 -20.23 1.61 -3.33
C PRO A 185 -19.70 2.54 -2.25
N GLU A 186 -20.11 2.36 -0.99
CA GLU A 186 -19.69 3.16 0.15
C GLU A 186 -18.18 3.16 0.38
N ILE A 187 -17.46 2.12 -0.03
CA ILE A 187 -16.01 2.05 0.05
C ILE A 187 -15.38 3.11 -0.86
N TYR A 188 -15.82 3.16 -2.11
CA TYR A 188 -15.31 4.11 -3.10
C TYR A 188 -15.82 5.53 -2.84
N GLU A 189 -17.04 5.68 -2.34
CA GLU A 189 -17.53 7.00 -1.87
C GLU A 189 -16.62 7.58 -0.80
N MET A 190 -16.20 6.80 0.18
CA MET A 190 -15.27 7.23 1.22
C MET A 190 -13.94 7.63 0.62
N GLN A 191 -13.34 6.80 -0.24
CA GLN A 191 -12.05 7.11 -0.87
C GLN A 191 -12.10 8.37 -1.72
N VAL A 192 -13.14 8.52 -2.55
CA VAL A 192 -13.32 9.72 -3.40
C VAL A 192 -13.52 10.97 -2.55
N ARG A 193 -14.26 10.89 -1.44
CA ARG A 193 -14.39 12.00 -0.51
C ARG A 193 -13.04 12.38 0.10
N CYS A 194 -12.24 11.40 0.51
CA CYS A 194 -10.89 11.65 1.01
C CYS A 194 -10.01 12.34 -0.04
N LEU A 195 -10.11 11.96 -1.32
CA LEU A 195 -9.35 12.56 -2.42
C LEU A 195 -9.79 14.00 -2.76
N LEU A 196 -11.10 14.25 -2.78
CA LEU A 196 -11.65 15.54 -3.22
C LEU A 196 -11.57 16.63 -2.15
N TYR A 197 -11.55 16.25 -0.88
CA TYR A 197 -11.49 17.19 0.25
C TYR A 197 -10.12 17.20 0.95
N THR A 198 -9.10 16.85 0.20
CA THR A 198 -7.69 16.90 0.65
C THR A 198 -7.11 18.30 0.52
#